data_69fc1f4b2d2b0bdf93bcc1ce4a08d825
#
_entry.id   69fc1f4b2d2b0bdf93bcc1ce4a08d825
#
_cell.length_a   1.000
_cell.length_b   1.000
_cell.length_c   1.000
_cell.angle_alpha   90.00
_cell.angle_beta   90.00
_cell.angle_gamma   90.00
#
_symmetry.space_group_name_H-M   'P 1'
#
loop_
_entity.id
_entity.type
_entity.pdbx_description
1 polymer ?
#
loop_
_entity_poly.entity_id
_entity_poly.type
_entity_poly.pdbx_seq_one_letter_code
_entity_poly.pdbx_strand_id
1 'polypeptide(L)'
;VNKEVIAIQEIPNFQTRTEEFFPLKWYKEMLHNHSVYYHEETNTWNAFKYEDVKQVLTNYEFFSSQGPRSGIFVGDNKKQKNTSPITMITFLDPPDHRKIRSLLAAAFTPRSLKEWEPRIQQIATELVGNIQENSTINIVEALASPLPALVIANLFGVPAQGQGQFKEWVDILFHPYDKERLEDLEQQKQKAAKEYFEYLYPIVVHKRSNLCDDIISDLIQAEVDGEKLKDEEIVQTTMLLLGAGLETTSHAIANTFYSLLYDDKSLYGTLRNDIGLVPKAVEEMLRYRFHISRRDRTVKQDNNLLGVELKKGDVVIAWMSASNMDENMYSDPFSIDIHRSNNKKHLTFGSGPHFCLGAPLARLEMKIALEAFLQKISSIESVEGFELEKNLTASATGQSLTYLPMKVYGIQPKNVRK
;
A
#
# COMPACT_ATOMS: atom_id res chain seq x y z
N VAL A 1 -7.72 -26.14 19.10
CA VAL A 1 -8.56 -25.59 18.02
C VAL A 1 -7.61 -24.91 17.06
N ASN A 2 -7.44 -25.47 15.87
CA ASN A 2 -6.66 -24.85 14.81
C ASN A 2 -7.37 -23.53 14.47
N LYS A 3 -6.75 -22.40 14.80
CA LYS A 3 -7.20 -21.10 14.31
C LYS A 3 -6.79 -21.04 12.83
N GLU A 4 -7.73 -21.37 11.95
CA GLU A 4 -7.56 -21.29 10.52
C GLU A 4 -7.22 -19.86 10.10
N VAL A 5 -6.32 -19.74 9.14
CA VAL A 5 -6.04 -18.47 8.47
C VAL A 5 -7.33 -18.06 7.75
N ILE A 6 -7.92 -16.95 8.18
CA ILE A 6 -9.15 -16.44 7.54
C ILE A 6 -8.78 -15.92 6.17
N ALA A 7 -9.23 -16.58 5.12
CA ALA A 7 -9.16 -16.06 3.77
C ALA A 7 -10.16 -14.88 3.65
N ILE A 8 -9.66 -13.67 3.78
CA ILE A 8 -10.46 -12.45 3.77
C ILE A 8 -11.30 -12.29 2.48
N GLN A 9 -10.92 -12.97 1.42
CA GLN A 9 -11.66 -13.04 0.15
C GLN A 9 -13.02 -13.74 0.27
N GLU A 10 -13.27 -14.46 1.37
CA GLU A 10 -14.51 -15.20 1.58
C GLU A 10 -15.67 -14.35 2.14
N ILE A 11 -15.37 -13.15 2.71
CA ILE A 11 -16.41 -12.31 3.31
C ILE A 11 -17.37 -11.71 2.26
N PRO A 12 -16.90 -11.08 1.17
CA PRO A 12 -17.72 -10.77 0.02
C PRO A 12 -17.59 -11.90 -1.00
N ASN A 13 -18.68 -12.56 -1.33
CA ASN A 13 -18.72 -13.60 -2.37
C ASN A 13 -18.68 -12.97 -3.77
N PHE A 14 -17.55 -12.37 -4.15
CA PHE A 14 -17.35 -11.80 -5.47
C PHE A 14 -17.20 -12.92 -6.51
N GLN A 15 -17.94 -12.80 -7.62
CA GLN A 15 -17.92 -13.78 -8.70
C GLN A 15 -16.74 -13.56 -9.67
N THR A 16 -16.20 -12.34 -9.70
CA THR A 16 -15.11 -11.95 -10.61
C THR A 16 -14.07 -11.10 -9.90
N ARG A 17 -12.86 -11.06 -10.42
CA ARG A 17 -11.79 -10.17 -9.94
C ARG A 17 -12.15 -8.70 -10.16
N THR A 18 -12.89 -8.42 -11.24
CA THR A 18 -13.36 -7.05 -11.52
C THR A 18 -14.31 -6.55 -10.44
N GLU A 19 -15.21 -7.40 -9.93
CA GLU A 19 -16.09 -7.05 -8.82
C GLU A 19 -15.28 -6.78 -7.54
N GLU A 20 -14.27 -7.61 -7.27
CA GLU A 20 -13.40 -7.44 -6.10
C GLU A 20 -12.47 -6.22 -6.22
N PHE A 21 -12.05 -5.86 -7.43
CA PHE A 21 -11.10 -4.77 -7.67
C PHE A 21 -11.63 -3.42 -7.17
N PHE A 22 -12.95 -3.17 -7.33
CA PHE A 22 -13.57 -1.97 -6.80
C PHE A 22 -15.05 -2.18 -6.50
N PRO A 23 -15.40 -2.77 -5.35
CA PRO A 23 -16.74 -3.26 -5.05
C PRO A 23 -17.66 -2.16 -4.52
N LEU A 24 -17.83 -1.04 -5.25
CA LEU A 24 -18.61 0.12 -4.81
C LEU A 24 -20.06 -0.21 -4.46
N LYS A 25 -20.72 -1.10 -5.24
CA LYS A 25 -22.09 -1.52 -4.96
C LYS A 25 -22.18 -2.25 -3.62
N TRP A 26 -21.22 -3.13 -3.36
CA TRP A 26 -21.14 -3.87 -2.10
C TRP A 26 -20.81 -2.94 -0.94
N TYR A 27 -19.88 -1.98 -1.10
CA TYR A 27 -19.60 -0.99 -0.06
C TYR A 27 -20.85 -0.17 0.29
N LYS A 28 -21.62 0.25 -0.72
CA LYS A 28 -22.87 0.99 -0.51
C LYS A 28 -23.90 0.16 0.26
N GLU A 29 -24.07 -1.10 -0.11
CA GLU A 29 -24.94 -2.06 0.60
C GLU A 29 -24.55 -2.18 2.08
N MET A 30 -23.26 -2.44 2.36
CA MET A 30 -22.78 -2.64 3.72
C MET A 30 -22.88 -1.38 4.57
N LEU A 31 -22.55 -0.22 4.01
CA LEU A 31 -22.64 1.07 4.71
C LEU A 31 -24.08 1.41 5.12
N HIS A 32 -25.07 1.11 4.27
CA HIS A 32 -26.48 1.45 4.50
C HIS A 32 -27.20 0.41 5.37
N ASN A 33 -26.99 -0.88 5.10
CA ASN A 33 -27.80 -1.95 5.66
C ASN A 33 -27.09 -2.79 6.73
N HIS A 34 -25.73 -2.82 6.71
CA HIS A 34 -24.93 -3.73 7.52
C HIS A 34 -23.67 -3.05 8.06
N SER A 35 -23.81 -1.87 8.66
CA SER A 35 -22.65 -1.04 9.08
C SER A 35 -21.70 -1.74 10.07
N VAL A 36 -22.22 -2.65 10.88
CA VAL A 36 -21.46 -3.64 11.66
C VAL A 36 -22.13 -5.00 11.41
N TYR A 37 -21.37 -5.92 10.84
CA TYR A 37 -21.89 -7.20 10.35
C TYR A 37 -21.06 -8.37 10.86
N TYR A 38 -21.73 -9.40 11.38
CA TYR A 38 -21.08 -10.66 11.75
C TYR A 38 -21.14 -11.66 10.61
N HIS A 39 -19.99 -12.14 10.17
CA HIS A 39 -19.88 -13.14 9.11
C HIS A 39 -19.62 -14.51 9.74
N GLU A 40 -20.63 -15.40 9.69
CA GLU A 40 -20.62 -16.68 10.40
C GLU A 40 -19.53 -17.63 9.88
N GLU A 41 -19.33 -17.73 8.57
CA GLU A 41 -18.36 -18.67 7.98
C GLU A 41 -16.92 -18.36 8.37
N THR A 42 -16.57 -17.10 8.46
CA THR A 42 -15.22 -16.65 8.88
C THR A 42 -15.13 -16.35 10.36
N ASN A 43 -16.27 -16.38 11.09
CA ASN A 43 -16.35 -16.03 12.51
C ASN A 43 -15.73 -14.65 12.79
N THR A 44 -16.09 -13.63 11.98
CA THR A 44 -15.58 -12.27 12.11
C THR A 44 -16.67 -11.23 12.16
N TRP A 45 -16.42 -10.19 12.96
CA TRP A 45 -17.14 -8.93 12.88
C TRP A 45 -16.54 -8.04 11.78
N ASN A 46 -17.38 -7.26 11.11
CA ASN A 46 -16.97 -6.41 10.01
C ASN A 46 -17.54 -5.01 10.22
N ALA A 47 -16.68 -3.99 10.28
CA ALA A 47 -17.06 -2.60 10.47
C ALA A 47 -16.79 -1.78 9.19
N PHE A 48 -17.77 -0.99 8.76
CA PHE A 48 -17.75 -0.28 7.49
C PHE A 48 -17.80 1.25 7.62
N LYS A 49 -18.56 1.79 8.59
CA LYS A 49 -18.68 3.25 8.77
C LYS A 49 -17.37 3.87 9.24
N TYR A 50 -17.15 5.10 8.84
CA TYR A 50 -15.90 5.83 9.09
C TYR A 50 -15.51 5.87 10.57
N GLU A 51 -16.44 6.25 11.45
CA GLU A 51 -16.12 6.36 12.89
C GLU A 51 -15.89 5.00 13.54
N ASP A 52 -16.62 3.94 13.13
CA ASP A 52 -16.42 2.59 13.63
C ASP A 52 -15.05 2.03 13.20
N VAL A 53 -14.72 2.18 11.92
CA VAL A 53 -13.41 1.77 11.38
C VAL A 53 -12.27 2.52 12.07
N LYS A 54 -12.42 3.82 12.26
CA LYS A 54 -11.44 4.64 12.96
C LYS A 54 -11.29 4.22 14.42
N GLN A 55 -12.41 3.92 15.11
CA GLN A 55 -12.43 3.39 16.48
C GLN A 55 -11.61 2.10 16.57
N VAL A 56 -11.84 1.14 15.66
CA VAL A 56 -11.10 -0.13 15.61
C VAL A 56 -9.60 0.08 15.37
N LEU A 57 -9.23 1.04 14.53
CA LEU A 57 -7.83 1.31 14.19
C LEU A 57 -7.06 2.07 15.26
N THR A 58 -7.75 2.91 16.07
CA THR A 58 -7.09 3.82 17.00
C THR A 58 -7.09 3.36 18.44
N ASN A 59 -8.14 2.62 18.85
CA ASN A 59 -8.33 2.22 20.22
C ASN A 59 -7.64 0.89 20.55
N TYR A 60 -6.31 0.92 20.66
CA TYR A 60 -5.47 -0.26 20.95
C TYR A 60 -5.66 -0.85 22.36
N GLU A 61 -6.40 -0.19 23.25
CA GLU A 61 -6.77 -0.74 24.56
C GLU A 61 -7.80 -1.84 24.41
N PHE A 62 -8.69 -1.72 23.43
CA PHE A 62 -9.75 -2.69 23.14
C PHE A 62 -9.48 -3.54 21.90
N PHE A 63 -8.74 -3.02 20.90
CA PHE A 63 -8.51 -3.65 19.61
C PHE A 63 -7.01 -3.84 19.36
N SER A 64 -6.54 -5.08 19.50
CA SER A 64 -5.14 -5.45 19.35
C SER A 64 -4.77 -5.68 17.89
N SER A 65 -3.57 -5.29 17.53
CA SER A 65 -2.92 -5.73 16.28
C SER A 65 -2.31 -7.13 16.40
N GLN A 66 -2.30 -7.72 17.60
CA GLN A 66 -1.87 -9.10 17.85
C GLN A 66 -3.07 -10.03 17.69
N GLY A 67 -2.96 -11.06 16.87
CA GLY A 67 -4.06 -12.00 16.72
C GLY A 67 -3.93 -12.94 15.54
N PRO A 68 -4.97 -13.75 15.25
CA PRO A 68 -5.04 -14.57 14.05
C PRO A 68 -5.01 -13.62 12.84
N ARG A 69 -4.13 -13.89 11.90
CA ARG A 69 -3.72 -12.92 10.89
C ARG A 69 -4.31 -13.24 9.54
N SER A 70 -4.86 -12.22 8.90
CA SER A 70 -5.03 -12.21 7.46
C SER A 70 -3.67 -11.83 6.83
N GLY A 71 -2.95 -12.82 6.35
CA GLY A 71 -1.57 -12.80 6.21
C GLY A 71 -0.84 -12.12 5.09
N ILE A 72 -0.04 -11.11 5.35
CA ILE A 72 1.05 -10.72 4.46
C ILE A 72 2.34 -11.50 4.79
N PHE A 73 2.54 -11.91 6.05
CA PHE A 73 3.73 -12.64 6.51
C PHE A 73 3.34 -13.74 7.49
N VAL A 74 2.63 -14.79 7.07
CA VAL A 74 2.31 -15.91 7.94
C VAL A 74 3.28 -17.05 7.72
N GLY A 75 4.34 -17.08 8.50
CA GLY A 75 4.98 -18.32 8.90
C GLY A 75 4.34 -18.83 10.19
N ASP A 76 4.31 -20.12 10.40
CA ASP A 76 3.74 -20.79 11.59
C ASP A 76 4.27 -20.17 12.89
N ASN A 77 3.41 -19.41 13.59
CA ASN A 77 3.75 -18.73 14.85
C ASN A 77 4.23 -19.66 15.96
N LYS A 78 4.01 -20.97 15.86
CA LYS A 78 4.48 -21.93 16.87
C LYS A 78 5.97 -22.26 16.74
N LYS A 79 6.58 -22.03 15.56
CA LYS A 79 8.01 -22.30 15.33
C LYS A 79 8.88 -21.03 15.36
N GLN A 80 8.28 -19.83 15.31
CA GLN A 80 9.02 -18.56 15.28
C GLN A 80 9.33 -18.00 16.68
N LYS A 81 9.94 -18.82 17.57
CA LYS A 81 10.50 -18.30 18.83
C LYS A 81 11.69 -17.34 18.64
N ASN A 82 12.22 -17.21 17.44
CA ASN A 82 13.41 -16.41 17.12
C ASN A 82 13.18 -15.31 16.08
N THR A 83 11.94 -14.88 15.81
CA THR A 83 11.71 -13.69 14.97
C THR A 83 12.00 -12.43 15.75
N SER A 84 12.84 -11.57 15.19
CA SER A 84 13.10 -10.23 15.70
C SER A 84 11.79 -9.46 15.94
N PRO A 85 11.70 -8.70 17.03
CA PRO A 85 10.56 -7.81 17.31
C PRO A 85 10.20 -6.87 16.14
N ILE A 86 11.15 -6.57 15.27
CA ILE A 86 11.00 -5.58 14.19
C ILE A 86 10.19 -6.11 13.01
N THR A 87 10.38 -7.38 12.60
CA THR A 87 9.51 -8.00 11.60
C THR A 87 8.06 -8.07 12.04
N MET A 88 7.83 -7.87 13.32
CA MET A 88 6.51 -7.93 13.95
C MET A 88 5.90 -6.57 14.22
N ILE A 89 6.51 -5.44 13.82
CA ILE A 89 6.00 -4.09 14.15
C ILE A 89 4.53 -3.90 13.77
N THR A 90 4.09 -4.47 12.65
CA THR A 90 2.69 -4.42 12.19
C THR A 90 1.73 -5.19 13.10
N PHE A 91 2.26 -6.03 14.00
CA PHE A 91 1.52 -6.91 14.91
C PHE A 91 1.82 -6.64 16.39
N LEU A 92 2.52 -5.56 16.69
CA LEU A 92 2.78 -5.13 18.06
C LEU A 92 1.73 -4.11 18.51
N ASP A 93 1.36 -4.16 19.77
CA ASP A 93 0.61 -3.08 20.41
C ASP A 93 1.57 -2.14 21.17
N PRO A 94 1.17 -0.89 21.43
CA PRO A 94 1.84 -0.06 22.43
C PRO A 94 1.89 -0.77 23.81
N PRO A 95 3.00 -0.65 24.60
CA PRO A 95 4.12 0.26 24.39
C PRO A 95 5.21 -0.25 23.42
N ASP A 96 5.33 -1.57 23.20
CA ASP A 96 6.42 -2.19 22.41
C ASP A 96 6.45 -1.67 20.98
N HIS A 97 5.27 -1.51 20.37
CA HIS A 97 5.13 -0.89 19.05
C HIS A 97 5.79 0.50 19.00
N ARG A 98 5.61 1.34 20.04
CA ARG A 98 6.14 2.72 20.04
C ARG A 98 7.66 2.74 20.01
N LYS A 99 8.31 1.84 20.76
CA LYS A 99 9.77 1.73 20.82
C LYS A 99 10.35 1.43 19.43
N ILE A 100 9.85 0.37 18.79
CA ILE A 100 10.31 -0.03 17.45
C ILE A 100 9.99 1.07 16.41
N ARG A 101 8.77 1.62 16.46
CA ARG A 101 8.36 2.67 15.54
C ARG A 101 9.23 3.92 15.65
N SER A 102 9.70 4.28 16.84
CA SER A 102 10.58 5.44 17.03
C SER A 102 11.93 5.28 16.33
N LEU A 103 12.50 4.05 16.34
CA LEU A 103 13.71 3.73 15.59
C LEU A 103 13.52 3.91 14.07
N LEU A 104 12.39 3.40 13.55
CA LEU A 104 12.10 3.49 12.12
C LEU A 104 11.74 4.92 11.67
N ALA A 105 11.02 5.67 12.50
CA ALA A 105 10.62 7.04 12.18
C ALA A 105 11.79 8.01 12.06
N ALA A 106 12.94 7.70 12.69
CA ALA A 106 14.14 8.51 12.55
C ALA A 106 14.63 8.61 11.09
N ALA A 107 14.43 7.54 10.29
CA ALA A 107 14.78 7.51 8.87
C ALA A 107 13.73 8.21 7.95
N PHE A 108 12.48 8.42 8.41
CA PHE A 108 11.38 8.97 7.61
C PHE A 108 10.94 10.36 8.10
N THR A 109 11.89 11.27 8.28
CA THR A 109 11.60 12.62 8.74
C THR A 109 11.15 13.55 7.58
N PRO A 110 10.45 14.66 7.87
CA PRO A 110 10.17 15.68 6.85
C PRO A 110 11.42 16.24 6.18
N ARG A 111 12.56 16.28 6.90
CA ARG A 111 13.85 16.68 6.35
C ARG A 111 14.36 15.69 5.34
N SER A 112 14.37 14.40 5.67
CA SER A 112 14.77 13.31 4.74
C SER A 112 13.92 13.33 3.48
N LEU A 113 12.59 13.49 3.59
CA LEU A 113 11.69 13.59 2.45
C LEU A 113 12.05 14.75 1.49
N LYS A 114 12.41 15.91 2.05
CA LYS A 114 12.82 17.08 1.24
C LYS A 114 14.15 16.82 0.53
N GLU A 115 15.05 16.11 1.17
CA GLU A 115 16.34 15.72 0.59
C GLU A 115 16.17 14.64 -0.50
N TRP A 116 15.15 13.79 -0.39
CA TRP A 116 14.85 12.74 -1.38
C TRP A 116 14.07 13.24 -2.61
N GLU A 117 13.32 14.33 -2.49
CA GLU A 117 12.47 14.85 -3.59
C GLU A 117 13.23 15.01 -4.91
N PRO A 118 14.46 15.60 -4.98
CA PRO A 118 15.22 15.71 -6.23
C PRO A 118 15.60 14.36 -6.84
N ARG A 119 15.92 13.34 -6.02
CA ARG A 119 16.26 11.99 -6.48
C ARG A 119 15.04 11.32 -7.11
N ILE A 120 13.87 11.43 -6.45
CA ILE A 120 12.60 10.89 -6.96
C ILE A 120 12.22 11.59 -8.27
N GLN A 121 12.38 12.92 -8.33
CA GLN A 121 12.11 13.70 -9.53
C GLN A 121 13.00 13.28 -10.71
N GLN A 122 14.28 13.02 -10.47
CA GLN A 122 15.19 12.53 -11.49
C GLN A 122 14.73 11.18 -12.04
N ILE A 123 14.45 10.20 -11.16
CA ILE A 123 14.00 8.85 -11.54
C ILE A 123 12.70 8.95 -12.37
N ALA A 124 11.71 9.70 -11.89
CA ALA A 124 10.44 9.87 -12.60
C ALA A 124 10.64 10.52 -13.98
N THR A 125 11.51 11.54 -14.07
CA THR A 125 11.83 12.23 -15.32
C THR A 125 12.50 11.28 -16.32
N GLU A 126 13.42 10.43 -15.88
CA GLU A 126 14.08 9.44 -16.74
C GLU A 126 13.08 8.40 -17.24
N LEU A 127 12.23 7.83 -16.35
CA LEU A 127 11.20 6.86 -16.75
C LEU A 127 10.22 7.46 -17.76
N VAL A 128 9.67 8.61 -17.45
CA VAL A 128 8.74 9.31 -18.35
C VAL A 128 9.46 9.73 -19.63
N GLY A 129 10.74 10.11 -19.55
CA GLY A 129 11.60 10.45 -20.68
C GLY A 129 11.67 9.33 -21.73
N ASN A 130 11.66 8.08 -21.30
CA ASN A 130 11.70 6.89 -22.17
C ASN A 130 10.36 6.57 -22.85
N ILE A 131 9.26 7.18 -22.44
CA ILE A 131 7.94 6.95 -23.06
C ILE A 131 7.94 7.58 -24.45
N GLN A 132 7.70 6.75 -25.47
CA GLN A 132 7.55 7.21 -26.85
C GLN A 132 6.19 7.90 -27.02
N GLU A 133 6.19 9.14 -27.47
CA GLU A 133 4.97 9.88 -27.77
C GLU A 133 4.24 9.32 -29.00
N ASN A 134 2.91 9.52 -29.05
CA ASN A 134 2.03 9.03 -30.11
C ASN A 134 2.09 7.50 -30.28
N SER A 135 2.17 6.80 -29.16
CA SER A 135 2.23 5.33 -29.11
C SER A 135 1.23 4.75 -28.14
N THR A 136 1.14 3.42 -28.09
CA THR A 136 0.47 2.68 -27.03
C THR A 136 1.48 2.14 -26.08
N ILE A 137 1.29 2.42 -24.78
CA ILE A 137 2.18 1.96 -23.71
C ILE A 137 1.42 1.15 -22.68
N ASN A 138 2.13 0.30 -21.92
CA ASN A 138 1.65 -0.24 -20.66
C ASN A 138 2.16 0.65 -19.52
N ILE A 139 1.27 1.43 -18.89
CA ILE A 139 1.68 2.37 -17.83
C ILE A 139 2.20 1.66 -16.59
N VAL A 140 1.78 0.42 -16.33
CA VAL A 140 2.28 -0.36 -15.20
C VAL A 140 3.77 -0.62 -15.36
N GLU A 141 4.21 -1.04 -16.54
CA GLU A 141 5.62 -1.31 -16.86
C GLU A 141 6.43 -0.05 -17.11
N ALA A 142 5.80 0.98 -17.72
CA ALA A 142 6.52 2.20 -18.10
C ALA A 142 6.82 3.11 -16.89
N LEU A 143 5.94 3.14 -15.87
CA LEU A 143 6.05 4.08 -14.76
C LEU A 143 5.63 3.50 -13.42
N ALA A 144 4.43 2.89 -13.31
CA ALA A 144 3.84 2.59 -12.00
C ALA A 144 4.65 1.57 -11.19
N SER A 145 5.18 0.53 -11.83
CA SER A 145 6.01 -0.48 -11.17
C SER A 145 7.48 -0.05 -11.01
N PRO A 146 8.17 0.48 -12.03
CA PRO A 146 9.59 0.80 -11.89
C PRO A 146 9.86 2.01 -10.99
N LEU A 147 8.97 3.01 -10.92
CA LEU A 147 9.24 4.22 -10.12
C LEU A 147 9.43 3.89 -8.63
N PRO A 148 8.47 3.25 -7.92
CA PRO A 148 8.67 2.92 -6.51
C PRO A 148 9.83 1.95 -6.28
N ALA A 149 10.07 1.02 -7.20
CA ALA A 149 11.18 0.07 -7.09
C ALA A 149 12.54 0.77 -7.14
N LEU A 150 12.74 1.70 -8.08
CA LEU A 150 13.95 2.50 -8.20
C LEU A 150 14.13 3.46 -7.03
N VAL A 151 13.05 4.13 -6.62
CA VAL A 151 13.07 5.06 -5.50
C VAL A 151 13.46 4.34 -4.23
N ILE A 152 12.75 3.27 -3.87
CA ILE A 152 13.00 2.58 -2.59
C ILE A 152 14.40 1.94 -2.56
N ALA A 153 14.86 1.32 -3.65
CA ALA A 153 16.21 0.79 -3.75
C ALA A 153 17.28 1.87 -3.58
N ASN A 154 17.08 3.03 -4.22
CA ASN A 154 18.00 4.16 -4.10
C ASN A 154 18.05 4.72 -2.67
N LEU A 155 16.88 4.91 -2.03
CA LEU A 155 16.79 5.44 -0.67
C LEU A 155 17.38 4.50 0.38
N PHE A 156 17.30 3.18 0.15
CA PHE A 156 17.95 2.19 1.02
C PHE A 156 19.44 1.96 0.69
N GLY A 157 19.93 2.56 -0.38
CA GLY A 157 21.31 2.35 -0.84
C GLY A 157 21.57 0.91 -1.25
N VAL A 158 20.57 0.25 -1.85
CA VAL A 158 20.65 -1.11 -2.38
C VAL A 158 20.93 -1.05 -3.88
N PRO A 159 21.86 -1.88 -4.42
CA PRO A 159 22.19 -1.83 -5.85
C PRO A 159 21.00 -2.05 -6.75
N ALA A 160 20.85 -1.21 -7.77
CA ALA A 160 19.74 -1.25 -8.72
C ALA A 160 19.73 -2.55 -9.59
N GLN A 161 20.86 -3.23 -9.71
CA GLN A 161 21.02 -4.46 -10.51
C GLN A 161 20.20 -5.65 -10.00
N GLY A 162 19.62 -5.59 -8.80
CA GLY A 162 18.77 -6.63 -8.22
C GLY A 162 17.27 -6.39 -8.32
N GLN A 163 16.80 -5.34 -8.99
CA GLN A 163 15.40 -4.90 -8.91
C GLN A 163 14.38 -5.95 -9.40
N GLY A 164 14.67 -6.67 -10.46
CA GLY A 164 13.82 -7.76 -10.94
C GLY A 164 13.66 -8.86 -9.89
N GLN A 165 14.76 -9.19 -9.21
CA GLN A 165 14.79 -10.19 -8.15
C GLN A 165 14.05 -9.71 -6.88
N PHE A 166 14.16 -8.42 -6.52
CA PHE A 166 13.37 -7.86 -5.42
C PHE A 166 11.88 -7.95 -5.68
N LYS A 167 11.47 -7.57 -6.90
CA LYS A 167 10.07 -7.67 -7.29
C LYS A 167 9.57 -9.11 -7.19
N GLU A 168 10.34 -10.08 -7.67
CA GLU A 168 9.99 -11.50 -7.60
C GLU A 168 9.82 -11.97 -6.14
N TRP A 169 10.77 -11.65 -5.25
CA TRP A 169 10.64 -11.99 -3.82
C TRP A 169 9.42 -11.33 -3.17
N VAL A 170 9.18 -10.05 -3.47
CA VAL A 170 8.03 -9.32 -2.92
C VAL A 170 6.72 -9.90 -3.45
N ASP A 171 6.61 -10.18 -4.74
CA ASP A 171 5.43 -10.79 -5.34
C ASP A 171 5.10 -12.15 -4.70
N ILE A 172 6.11 -12.98 -4.43
CA ILE A 172 5.94 -14.27 -3.73
C ILE A 172 5.51 -14.06 -2.27
N LEU A 173 6.18 -13.15 -1.55
CA LEU A 173 5.91 -12.91 -0.13
C LEU A 173 4.52 -12.32 0.10
N PHE A 174 4.05 -11.46 -0.81
CA PHE A 174 2.73 -10.82 -0.76
C PHE A 174 1.63 -11.60 -1.48
N HIS A 175 1.97 -12.72 -2.12
CA HIS A 175 0.94 -13.59 -2.73
C HIS A 175 -0.04 -14.08 -1.66
N PRO A 176 -1.38 -13.99 -1.90
CA PRO A 176 -2.37 -14.47 -0.95
C PRO A 176 -2.22 -15.97 -0.73
N TYR A 177 -2.59 -16.42 0.48
CA TYR A 177 -2.66 -17.86 0.75
C TYR A 177 -3.87 -18.47 0.06
N ASP A 178 -3.63 -19.58 -0.62
CA ASP A 178 -4.64 -20.43 -1.21
C ASP A 178 -4.70 -21.74 -0.40
N LYS A 179 -5.90 -22.11 0.06
CA LYS A 179 -6.09 -23.31 0.90
C LYS A 179 -5.64 -24.59 0.19
N GLU A 180 -5.83 -24.66 -1.15
CA GLU A 180 -5.46 -25.83 -1.95
C GLU A 180 -3.95 -25.94 -2.19
N ARG A 181 -3.20 -24.84 -2.04
CA ARG A 181 -1.76 -24.74 -2.30
C ARG A 181 -0.95 -24.28 -1.08
N LEU A 182 -1.50 -24.43 0.12
CA LEU A 182 -0.94 -23.83 1.34
C LEU A 182 0.53 -24.28 1.58
N GLU A 183 0.82 -25.57 1.50
CA GLU A 183 2.18 -26.09 1.74
C GLU A 183 3.20 -25.63 0.69
N ASP A 184 2.81 -25.63 -0.59
CA ASP A 184 3.65 -25.16 -1.70
C ASP A 184 3.97 -23.67 -1.57
N LEU A 185 2.94 -22.85 -1.30
CA LEU A 185 3.09 -21.41 -1.09
C LEU A 185 3.94 -21.10 0.15
N GLU A 186 3.79 -21.85 1.23
CA GLU A 186 4.61 -21.67 2.42
C GLU A 186 6.09 -21.96 2.13
N GLN A 187 6.39 -23.03 1.40
CA GLN A 187 7.76 -23.37 0.99
C GLN A 187 8.35 -22.29 0.07
N GLN A 188 7.57 -21.79 -0.90
CA GLN A 188 7.99 -20.71 -1.79
C GLN A 188 8.28 -19.42 -1.01
N LYS A 189 7.41 -19.04 -0.06
CA LYS A 189 7.60 -17.85 0.79
C LYS A 189 8.83 -18.00 1.70
N GLN A 190 9.04 -19.16 2.30
CA GLN A 190 10.23 -19.41 3.13
C GLN A 190 11.52 -19.31 2.31
N LYS A 191 11.53 -19.89 1.10
CA LYS A 191 12.67 -19.79 0.18
C LYS A 191 12.94 -18.34 -0.22
N ALA A 192 11.90 -17.62 -0.67
CA ALA A 192 12.03 -16.21 -1.06
C ALA A 192 12.51 -15.33 0.11
N ALA A 193 11.98 -15.53 1.32
CA ALA A 193 12.41 -14.79 2.50
C ALA A 193 13.89 -15.06 2.83
N LYS A 194 14.33 -16.32 2.71
CA LYS A 194 15.73 -16.70 2.95
C LYS A 194 16.67 -16.05 1.93
N GLU A 195 16.36 -16.17 0.63
CA GLU A 195 17.18 -15.60 -0.45
C GLU A 195 17.26 -14.06 -0.32
N TYR A 196 16.14 -13.41 0.01
CA TYR A 196 16.08 -11.97 0.22
C TYR A 196 16.94 -11.54 1.42
N PHE A 197 16.89 -12.29 2.52
CA PHE A 197 17.72 -12.05 3.70
C PHE A 197 19.22 -12.22 3.35
N GLU A 198 19.59 -13.33 2.69
CA GLU A 198 20.96 -13.62 2.29
C GLU A 198 21.54 -12.57 1.33
N TYR A 199 20.71 -11.96 0.51
CA TYR A 199 21.10 -10.84 -0.36
C TYR A 199 21.38 -9.55 0.42
N LEU A 200 20.52 -9.19 1.37
CA LEU A 200 20.64 -7.92 2.11
C LEU A 200 21.66 -7.95 3.24
N TYR A 201 21.89 -9.10 3.85
CA TYR A 201 22.77 -9.23 5.02
C TYR A 201 24.19 -8.71 4.78
N PRO A 202 24.91 -9.11 3.72
CA PRO A 202 26.24 -8.58 3.45
C PRO A 202 26.27 -7.07 3.17
N ILE A 203 25.17 -6.51 2.63
CA ILE A 203 25.05 -5.06 2.39
C ILE A 203 24.98 -4.33 3.73
N VAL A 204 24.18 -4.79 4.68
CA VAL A 204 24.04 -4.20 6.03
C VAL A 204 25.38 -4.28 6.78
N VAL A 205 26.03 -5.46 6.79
CA VAL A 205 27.34 -5.66 7.43
C VAL A 205 28.39 -4.70 6.85
N HIS A 206 28.46 -4.59 5.52
CA HIS A 206 29.39 -3.65 4.87
C HIS A 206 29.13 -2.19 5.28
N LYS A 207 27.87 -1.77 5.34
CA LYS A 207 27.48 -0.39 5.70
C LYS A 207 27.80 -0.03 7.15
N ARG A 208 27.95 -0.99 8.08
CA ARG A 208 28.39 -0.68 9.46
C ARG A 208 29.73 0.05 9.50
N SER A 209 30.64 -0.28 8.58
CA SER A 209 31.96 0.37 8.48
C SER A 209 32.03 1.42 7.36
N ASN A 210 30.98 1.52 6.52
CA ASN A 210 30.94 2.39 5.34
C ASN A 210 29.57 3.06 5.25
N LEU A 211 29.26 3.91 6.21
CA LEU A 211 27.99 4.67 6.26
C LEU A 211 27.87 5.58 5.02
N CYS A 212 26.65 5.61 4.46
CA CYS A 212 26.27 6.43 3.31
C CYS A 212 25.03 7.28 3.66
N ASP A 213 24.62 8.13 2.74
CA ASP A 213 23.37 8.88 2.83
C ASP A 213 22.21 7.99 2.34
N ASP A 214 21.79 7.05 3.23
CA ASP A 214 20.71 6.10 2.96
C ASP A 214 20.04 5.56 4.24
N ILE A 215 18.84 5.01 4.08
CA ILE A 215 17.99 4.53 5.19
C ILE A 215 18.66 3.40 5.97
N ILE A 216 19.40 2.49 5.33
CA ILE A 216 20.12 1.41 6.05
C ILE A 216 21.16 2.04 7.00
N SER A 217 21.89 3.05 6.55
CA SER A 217 22.88 3.76 7.37
C SER A 217 22.21 4.52 8.53
N ASP A 218 21.03 5.10 8.31
CA ASP A 218 20.23 5.73 9.36
C ASP A 218 19.77 4.70 10.41
N LEU A 219 19.29 3.53 9.96
CA LEU A 219 18.90 2.42 10.86
C LEU A 219 20.08 1.89 11.68
N ILE A 220 21.29 1.83 11.11
CA ILE A 220 22.51 1.44 11.81
C ILE A 220 22.86 2.43 12.93
N GLN A 221 22.60 3.72 12.71
CA GLN A 221 22.89 4.76 13.66
C GLN A 221 21.76 5.00 14.68
N ALA A 222 20.54 4.55 14.37
CA ALA A 222 19.37 4.75 15.21
C ALA A 222 19.56 4.09 16.59
N GLU A 223 19.22 4.83 17.64
CA GLU A 223 19.32 4.39 19.05
C GLU A 223 18.09 4.87 19.81
N VAL A 224 17.50 3.99 20.60
CA VAL A 224 16.40 4.31 21.53
C VAL A 224 16.68 3.65 22.88
N ASP A 225 16.68 4.43 23.95
CA ASP A 225 16.97 3.96 25.31
C ASP A 225 18.33 3.26 25.45
N GLY A 226 19.35 3.67 24.68
CA GLY A 226 20.68 3.07 24.67
C GLY A 226 20.78 1.77 23.85
N GLU A 227 19.69 1.33 23.22
CA GLU A 227 19.67 0.13 22.38
C GLU A 227 19.73 0.48 20.88
N LYS A 228 20.60 -0.25 20.16
CA LYS A 228 20.75 -0.19 18.70
C LYS A 228 20.28 -1.47 18.06
N LEU A 229 19.87 -1.37 16.80
CA LEU A 229 19.46 -2.51 16.01
C LEU A 229 20.65 -3.42 15.70
N LYS A 230 20.44 -4.75 15.78
CA LYS A 230 21.36 -5.77 15.30
C LYS A 230 21.28 -5.87 13.76
N ASP A 231 22.30 -6.49 13.14
CA ASP A 231 22.33 -6.63 11.69
C ASP A 231 21.12 -7.38 11.14
N GLU A 232 20.72 -8.47 11.80
CA GLU A 232 19.55 -9.25 11.42
C GLU A 232 18.25 -8.43 11.51
N GLU A 233 18.15 -7.58 12.53
CA GLU A 233 16.98 -6.69 12.74
C GLU A 233 16.91 -5.61 11.67
N ILE A 234 18.06 -5.06 11.26
CA ILE A 234 18.14 -4.09 10.17
C ILE A 234 17.76 -4.76 8.84
N VAL A 235 18.29 -5.97 8.56
CA VAL A 235 17.94 -6.72 7.34
C VAL A 235 16.45 -6.97 7.28
N GLN A 236 15.85 -7.50 8.34
CA GLN A 236 14.41 -7.81 8.38
C GLN A 236 13.56 -6.55 8.24
N THR A 237 13.98 -5.46 8.88
CA THR A 237 13.33 -4.14 8.72
C THR A 237 13.42 -3.66 7.27
N THR A 238 14.59 -3.78 6.67
CA THR A 238 14.82 -3.39 5.27
C THR A 238 13.94 -4.22 4.34
N MET A 239 13.86 -5.53 4.52
CA MET A 239 12.95 -6.41 3.76
C MET A 239 11.50 -5.95 3.85
N LEU A 240 11.02 -5.66 5.07
CA LEU A 240 9.65 -5.20 5.31
C LEU A 240 9.38 -3.87 4.60
N LEU A 241 10.26 -2.88 4.76
CA LEU A 241 10.04 -1.54 4.23
C LEU A 241 10.19 -1.49 2.71
N LEU A 242 11.15 -2.22 2.13
CA LEU A 242 11.30 -2.37 0.68
C LEU A 242 10.04 -2.99 0.06
N GLY A 243 9.55 -4.11 0.62
CA GLY A 243 8.34 -4.77 0.13
C GLY A 243 7.10 -3.89 0.25
N ALA A 244 6.87 -3.27 1.40
CA ALA A 244 5.73 -2.40 1.65
C ALA A 244 5.72 -1.16 0.73
N GLY A 245 6.88 -0.56 0.48
CA GLY A 245 6.99 0.64 -0.36
C GLY A 245 6.83 0.35 -1.85
N LEU A 246 7.37 -0.79 -2.31
CA LEU A 246 7.35 -1.18 -3.72
C LEU A 246 5.93 -1.46 -4.21
N GLU A 247 5.24 -2.41 -3.59
CA GLU A 247 3.96 -2.92 -4.08
C GLU A 247 2.85 -1.87 -3.97
N THR A 248 2.71 -1.28 -2.79
CA THR A 248 1.56 -0.42 -2.49
C THR A 248 1.55 0.87 -3.32
N THR A 249 2.70 1.49 -3.52
CA THR A 249 2.82 2.73 -4.30
C THR A 249 2.66 2.45 -5.79
N SER A 250 3.18 1.32 -6.29
CA SER A 250 2.95 0.86 -7.66
C SER A 250 1.46 0.75 -7.97
N HIS A 251 0.71 0.08 -7.09
CA HIS A 251 -0.74 -0.06 -7.26
C HIS A 251 -1.48 1.29 -7.18
N ALA A 252 -1.07 2.17 -6.27
CA ALA A 252 -1.69 3.50 -6.16
C ALA A 252 -1.51 4.33 -7.43
N ILE A 253 -0.32 4.30 -8.05
CA ILE A 253 -0.05 4.97 -9.33
C ILE A 253 -0.88 4.31 -10.46
N ALA A 254 -0.86 2.98 -10.58
CA ALA A 254 -1.62 2.28 -11.60
C ALA A 254 -3.12 2.55 -11.49
N ASN A 255 -3.69 2.49 -10.28
CA ASN A 255 -5.09 2.79 -10.00
C ASN A 255 -5.45 4.25 -10.31
N THR A 256 -4.52 5.20 -10.11
CA THR A 256 -4.71 6.60 -10.49
C THR A 256 -4.88 6.71 -12.01
N PHE A 257 -4.01 6.10 -12.80
CA PHE A 257 -4.14 6.11 -14.26
C PHE A 257 -5.38 5.36 -14.75
N TYR A 258 -5.75 4.27 -14.07
CA TYR A 258 -7.02 3.60 -14.37
C TYR A 258 -8.21 4.55 -14.18
N SER A 259 -8.24 5.29 -13.06
CA SER A 259 -9.32 6.25 -12.79
C SER A 259 -9.35 7.39 -13.81
N LEU A 260 -8.19 7.90 -14.26
CA LEU A 260 -8.10 8.92 -15.30
C LEU A 260 -8.58 8.42 -16.69
N LEU A 261 -8.53 7.12 -16.95
CA LEU A 261 -8.96 6.52 -18.22
C LEU A 261 -10.43 6.08 -18.23
N TYR A 262 -10.96 5.65 -17.07
CA TYR A 262 -12.23 4.92 -17.02
C TYR A 262 -13.26 5.52 -16.08
N ASP A 263 -12.82 6.14 -14.94
CA ASP A 263 -13.76 6.71 -13.95
C ASP A 263 -14.08 8.18 -14.27
N ASP A 264 -13.06 9.01 -14.50
CA ASP A 264 -13.23 10.42 -14.91
C ASP A 264 -12.19 10.82 -15.96
N LYS A 265 -12.57 10.68 -17.22
CA LYS A 265 -11.71 11.02 -18.38
C LYS A 265 -11.40 12.51 -18.50
N SER A 266 -12.23 13.39 -17.92
CA SER A 266 -12.03 14.84 -18.00
C SER A 266 -10.93 15.33 -17.05
N LEU A 267 -10.66 14.55 -16.00
CA LEU A 267 -9.73 14.93 -14.95
C LEU A 267 -8.30 15.06 -15.44
N TYR A 268 -7.87 14.22 -16.40
CA TYR A 268 -6.53 14.35 -17.00
C TYR A 268 -6.31 15.73 -17.60
N GLY A 269 -7.26 16.21 -18.40
CA GLY A 269 -7.22 17.56 -18.99
C GLY A 269 -7.23 18.67 -17.94
N THR A 270 -8.02 18.51 -16.90
CA THR A 270 -8.09 19.45 -15.76
C THR A 270 -6.72 19.58 -15.08
N LEU A 271 -6.09 18.46 -14.73
CA LEU A 271 -4.78 18.45 -14.09
C LEU A 271 -3.67 18.96 -15.00
N ARG A 272 -3.79 18.69 -16.29
CA ARG A 272 -2.85 19.19 -17.30
C ARG A 272 -2.87 20.71 -17.43
N ASN A 273 -4.06 21.29 -17.32
CA ASN A 273 -4.27 22.76 -17.39
C ASN A 273 -3.81 23.46 -16.11
N ASP A 274 -3.93 22.80 -14.96
CA ASP A 274 -3.48 23.30 -13.66
C ASP A 274 -2.79 22.20 -12.85
N ILE A 275 -1.47 22.11 -13.02
CA ILE A 275 -0.61 21.14 -12.28
C ILE A 275 -0.67 21.40 -10.78
N GLY A 276 -1.00 22.59 -10.31
CA GLY A 276 -1.19 22.92 -8.91
C GLY A 276 -2.31 22.11 -8.23
N LEU A 277 -3.20 21.47 -9.01
CA LEU A 277 -4.24 20.56 -8.50
C LEU A 277 -3.75 19.14 -8.22
N VAL A 278 -2.57 18.75 -8.71
CA VAL A 278 -2.03 17.38 -8.55
C VAL A 278 -2.00 16.92 -7.09
N PRO A 279 -1.57 17.71 -6.10
CA PRO A 279 -1.58 17.27 -4.70
C PRO A 279 -3.00 16.95 -4.17
N LYS A 280 -4.02 17.69 -4.64
CA LYS A 280 -5.43 17.42 -4.27
C LYS A 280 -5.94 16.16 -4.97
N ALA A 281 -5.58 15.96 -6.23
CA ALA A 281 -5.92 14.77 -6.99
C ALA A 281 -5.30 13.51 -6.35
N VAL A 282 -4.05 13.55 -5.90
CA VAL A 282 -3.42 12.44 -5.19
C VAL A 282 -4.21 12.03 -3.94
N GLU A 283 -4.63 12.98 -3.09
CA GLU A 283 -5.43 12.66 -1.90
C GLU A 283 -6.79 12.07 -2.28
N GLU A 284 -7.44 12.59 -3.32
CA GLU A 284 -8.73 12.07 -3.76
C GLU A 284 -8.60 10.68 -4.41
N MET A 285 -7.55 10.42 -5.19
CA MET A 285 -7.27 9.08 -5.72
C MET A 285 -6.99 8.07 -4.62
N LEU A 286 -6.22 8.46 -3.59
CA LEU A 286 -5.99 7.63 -2.41
C LEU A 286 -7.29 7.33 -1.66
N ARG A 287 -8.20 8.28 -1.53
CA ARG A 287 -9.51 8.06 -0.94
C ARG A 287 -10.37 7.11 -1.79
N TYR A 288 -10.45 7.41 -3.09
CA TYR A 288 -11.41 6.79 -3.99
C TYR A 288 -11.01 5.37 -4.39
N ARG A 289 -9.73 5.15 -4.74
CA ARG A 289 -9.27 3.84 -5.26
C ARG A 289 -7.91 3.47 -4.71
N PHE A 290 -7.93 2.77 -3.57
CA PHE A 290 -6.72 2.21 -2.99
C PHE A 290 -6.90 0.71 -2.72
N HIS A 291 -5.88 -0.09 -2.99
CA HIS A 291 -6.00 -1.55 -3.00
C HIS A 291 -6.03 -2.19 -1.61
N ILE A 292 -5.46 -1.54 -0.56
CA ILE A 292 -5.56 -2.07 0.80
C ILE A 292 -6.93 -1.73 1.37
N SER A 293 -7.89 -2.64 1.20
CA SER A 293 -9.28 -2.38 1.54
C SER A 293 -9.57 -2.44 3.04
N ARG A 294 -8.77 -3.16 3.83
CA ARG A 294 -9.12 -3.52 5.22
C ARG A 294 -7.92 -3.84 6.11
N ARG A 295 -8.17 -3.85 7.43
CA ARG A 295 -7.26 -4.35 8.47
C ARG A 295 -8.06 -5.08 9.54
N ASP A 296 -7.48 -6.15 10.07
CA ASP A 296 -8.02 -6.93 11.17
C ASP A 296 -7.49 -6.46 12.53
N ARG A 297 -8.31 -6.66 13.56
CA ARG A 297 -7.95 -6.46 14.96
C ARG A 297 -8.59 -7.58 15.80
N THR A 298 -7.92 -7.94 16.90
CA THR A 298 -8.47 -8.86 17.90
C THR A 298 -8.98 -8.07 19.09
N VAL A 299 -10.19 -8.39 19.54
CA VAL A 299 -10.81 -7.80 20.73
C VAL A 299 -10.06 -8.26 21.98
N LYS A 300 -9.52 -7.31 22.76
CA LYS A 300 -8.72 -7.58 23.98
C LYS A 300 -9.58 -7.83 25.21
N GLN A 301 -10.75 -7.23 25.27
CA GLN A 301 -11.70 -7.32 26.37
C GLN A 301 -13.12 -7.07 25.86
N ASP A 302 -14.11 -7.66 26.57
CA ASP A 302 -15.53 -7.49 26.23
C ASP A 302 -15.90 -6.02 26.18
N ASN A 303 -16.63 -5.63 25.14
CA ASN A 303 -17.07 -4.25 24.95
C ASN A 303 -18.26 -4.16 23.97
N ASN A 304 -18.83 -2.95 23.85
CA ASN A 304 -19.91 -2.63 22.92
C ASN A 304 -19.63 -1.36 22.10
N LEU A 305 -18.38 -1.07 21.86
CA LEU A 305 -17.93 0.19 21.21
C LEU A 305 -18.45 0.36 19.78
N LEU A 306 -18.82 -0.72 19.11
CA LEU A 306 -19.39 -0.70 17.76
C LEU A 306 -20.92 -0.86 17.76
N GLY A 307 -21.58 -0.67 18.91
CA GLY A 307 -23.04 -0.84 19.06
C GLY A 307 -23.49 -2.31 19.08
N VAL A 308 -22.56 -3.26 19.10
CA VAL A 308 -22.78 -4.70 19.23
C VAL A 308 -21.93 -5.27 20.36
N GLU A 309 -22.33 -6.41 20.91
CA GLU A 309 -21.59 -7.08 21.97
C GLU A 309 -20.38 -7.82 21.37
N LEU A 310 -19.17 -7.31 21.61
CA LEU A 310 -17.91 -7.91 21.21
C LEU A 310 -17.28 -8.65 22.39
N LYS A 311 -16.85 -9.87 22.17
CA LYS A 311 -16.19 -10.71 23.19
C LYS A 311 -14.67 -10.72 23.00
N LYS A 312 -13.95 -10.87 24.12
CA LYS A 312 -12.50 -11.05 24.08
C LYS A 312 -12.11 -12.22 23.18
N GLY A 313 -11.25 -11.95 22.22
CA GLY A 313 -10.79 -12.93 21.24
C GLY A 313 -11.53 -12.88 19.90
N ASP A 314 -12.64 -12.12 19.81
CA ASP A 314 -13.30 -11.87 18.54
C ASP A 314 -12.34 -11.15 17.57
N VAL A 315 -12.52 -11.42 16.29
CA VAL A 315 -11.80 -10.72 15.22
C VAL A 315 -12.72 -9.69 14.58
N VAL A 316 -12.25 -8.45 14.48
CA VAL A 316 -12.95 -7.34 13.82
C VAL A 316 -12.17 -6.91 12.59
N ILE A 317 -12.83 -6.93 11.44
CA ILE A 317 -12.31 -6.43 10.17
C ILE A 317 -12.75 -4.98 9.99
N ALA A 318 -11.80 -4.07 9.96
CA ALA A 318 -12.01 -2.65 9.70
C ALA A 318 -11.88 -2.37 8.19
N TRP A 319 -13.00 -2.12 7.50
CA TRP A 319 -13.06 -1.90 6.06
C TRP A 319 -12.75 -0.44 5.69
N MET A 320 -11.46 -0.13 5.57
CA MET A 320 -10.95 1.23 5.32
C MET A 320 -11.44 1.79 3.98
N SER A 321 -11.45 0.98 2.90
CA SER A 321 -11.92 1.47 1.60
C SER A 321 -13.43 1.75 1.62
N ALA A 322 -14.23 0.93 2.30
CA ALA A 322 -15.65 1.22 2.49
C ALA A 322 -15.87 2.49 3.33
N SER A 323 -15.10 2.68 4.40
CA SER A 323 -15.20 3.87 5.25
C SER A 323 -14.86 5.18 4.51
N ASN A 324 -14.02 5.11 3.50
CA ASN A 324 -13.72 6.23 2.60
C ASN A 324 -14.90 6.57 1.67
N MET A 325 -15.94 5.72 1.62
CA MET A 325 -17.19 5.89 0.88
C MET A 325 -18.38 6.23 1.80
N ASP A 326 -18.14 6.53 3.08
CA ASP A 326 -19.19 6.87 4.04
C ASP A 326 -19.78 8.26 3.77
N GLU A 327 -21.08 8.30 3.46
CA GLU A 327 -21.83 9.54 3.17
C GLU A 327 -21.92 10.48 4.39
N ASN A 328 -21.75 9.95 5.61
CA ASN A 328 -21.67 10.79 6.82
C ASN A 328 -20.35 11.57 6.89
N MET A 329 -19.31 11.09 6.23
CA MET A 329 -17.99 11.72 6.21
C MET A 329 -17.75 12.53 4.94
N TYR A 330 -18.23 12.04 3.80
CA TYR A 330 -17.96 12.62 2.48
C TYR A 330 -19.27 12.84 1.73
N SER A 331 -19.50 14.05 1.24
CA SER A 331 -20.62 14.35 0.33
C SER A 331 -20.36 13.66 -1.01
N ASP A 332 -21.33 12.90 -1.54
CA ASP A 332 -21.21 12.15 -2.78
C ASP A 332 -19.88 11.33 -2.88
N PRO A 333 -19.64 10.38 -1.96
CA PRO A 333 -18.34 9.72 -1.84
C PRO A 333 -18.02 8.79 -3.00
N PHE A 334 -19.03 8.40 -3.80
CA PHE A 334 -18.89 7.48 -4.93
C PHE A 334 -18.47 8.17 -6.22
N SER A 335 -18.25 9.47 -6.20
CA SER A 335 -17.66 10.27 -7.28
C SER A 335 -16.26 10.75 -6.92
N ILE A 336 -15.46 11.07 -7.95
CA ILE A 336 -14.16 11.70 -7.80
C ILE A 336 -14.38 13.22 -7.75
N ASP A 337 -13.95 13.85 -6.66
CA ASP A 337 -13.97 15.32 -6.49
C ASP A 337 -12.67 15.80 -5.85
N ILE A 338 -11.75 16.29 -6.67
CA ILE A 338 -10.44 16.81 -6.23
C ILE A 338 -10.53 18.10 -5.40
N HIS A 339 -11.71 18.71 -5.30
CA HIS A 339 -11.95 19.95 -4.53
C HIS A 339 -12.52 19.69 -3.13
N ARG A 340 -12.70 18.42 -2.73
CA ARG A 340 -13.14 18.08 -1.38
C ARG A 340 -12.23 18.70 -0.33
N SER A 341 -12.85 19.41 0.64
CA SER A 341 -12.11 20.03 1.75
C SER A 341 -11.57 19.02 2.77
N ASN A 342 -12.14 17.82 2.81
CA ASN A 342 -11.82 16.76 3.78
C ASN A 342 -11.16 15.53 3.17
N ASN A 343 -10.67 15.56 1.91
CA ASN A 343 -10.07 14.42 1.23
C ASN A 343 -8.87 13.81 2.01
N LYS A 344 -8.09 14.61 2.74
CA LYS A 344 -6.96 14.15 3.57
C LYS A 344 -7.37 13.33 4.80
N LYS A 345 -8.66 13.27 5.12
CA LYS A 345 -9.15 12.50 6.27
C LYS A 345 -9.40 11.03 5.94
N HIS A 346 -9.15 10.59 4.71
CA HIS A 346 -9.32 9.18 4.34
C HIS A 346 -8.47 8.24 5.20
N LEU A 347 -8.99 7.03 5.43
CA LEU A 347 -8.33 6.01 6.26
C LEU A 347 -7.42 5.07 5.47
N THR A 348 -7.09 5.39 4.23
CA THR A 348 -6.24 4.60 3.33
C THR A 348 -4.90 4.21 3.95
N PHE A 349 -4.28 5.12 4.69
CA PHE A 349 -3.04 4.87 5.42
C PHE A 349 -3.25 4.36 6.85
N GLY A 350 -4.44 3.91 7.18
CA GLY A 350 -4.81 3.57 8.54
C GLY A 350 -5.00 4.79 9.44
N SER A 351 -5.04 4.55 10.75
CA SER A 351 -5.15 5.59 11.79
C SER A 351 -4.52 5.11 13.09
N GLY A 352 -4.22 6.05 14.02
CA GLY A 352 -3.66 5.74 15.33
C GLY A 352 -2.21 5.24 15.30
N PRO A 353 -1.83 4.35 16.23
CA PRO A 353 -0.45 3.89 16.37
C PRO A 353 0.15 3.32 15.09
N HIS A 354 -0.65 2.61 14.30
CA HIS A 354 -0.24 1.96 13.06
C HIS A 354 -0.46 2.81 11.79
N PHE A 355 -0.67 4.12 11.91
CA PHE A 355 -0.69 5.01 10.73
C PHE A 355 0.56 4.77 9.88
N CYS A 356 0.39 4.65 8.56
CA CYS A 356 1.45 4.26 7.64
C CYS A 356 2.69 5.16 7.76
N LEU A 357 3.85 4.55 8.00
CA LEU A 357 5.13 5.26 8.11
C LEU A 357 5.54 5.88 6.77
N GLY A 358 5.30 5.17 5.66
CA GLY A 358 5.62 5.59 4.29
C GLY A 358 4.59 6.54 3.65
N ALA A 359 3.52 6.93 4.35
CA ALA A 359 2.46 7.75 3.76
C ALA A 359 2.95 9.07 3.13
N PRO A 360 3.92 9.80 3.73
CA PRO A 360 4.46 11.00 3.10
C PRO A 360 5.26 10.69 1.82
N LEU A 361 6.03 9.59 1.81
CA LEU A 361 6.81 9.17 0.64
C LEU A 361 5.89 8.73 -0.51
N ALA A 362 4.88 7.91 -0.23
CA ALA A 362 3.91 7.48 -1.24
C ALA A 362 3.19 8.67 -1.91
N ARG A 363 2.78 9.67 -1.12
CA ARG A 363 2.20 10.91 -1.64
C ARG A 363 3.16 11.67 -2.54
N LEU A 364 4.42 11.76 -2.13
CA LEU A 364 5.46 12.44 -2.89
C LEU A 364 5.72 11.73 -4.22
N GLU A 365 5.84 10.41 -4.21
CA GLU A 365 6.04 9.61 -5.42
C GLU A 365 4.86 9.74 -6.39
N MET A 366 3.62 9.61 -5.90
CA MET A 366 2.41 9.77 -6.73
C MET A 366 2.33 11.18 -7.34
N LYS A 367 2.61 12.22 -6.53
CA LYS A 367 2.67 13.61 -6.99
C LYS A 367 3.67 13.76 -8.14
N ILE A 368 4.92 13.35 -7.90
CA ILE A 368 6.01 13.49 -8.87
C ILE A 368 5.74 12.68 -10.14
N ALA A 369 5.21 11.46 -10.01
CA ALA A 369 4.82 10.62 -11.15
C ALA A 369 3.81 11.32 -12.05
N LEU A 370 2.74 11.87 -11.47
CA LEU A 370 1.71 12.58 -12.20
C LEU A 370 2.25 13.89 -12.82
N GLU A 371 2.99 14.69 -12.05
CA GLU A 371 3.55 15.94 -12.56
C GLU A 371 4.50 15.70 -13.74
N ALA A 372 5.42 14.75 -13.62
CA ALA A 372 6.34 14.39 -14.71
C ALA A 372 5.58 13.90 -15.95
N PHE A 373 4.57 13.06 -15.77
CA PHE A 373 3.77 12.51 -16.86
C PHE A 373 2.96 13.63 -17.57
N LEU A 374 2.27 14.49 -16.81
CA LEU A 374 1.49 15.61 -17.32
C LEU A 374 2.35 16.65 -18.06
N GLN A 375 3.61 16.81 -17.68
CA GLN A 375 4.53 17.73 -18.36
C GLN A 375 4.91 17.24 -19.77
N LYS A 376 5.02 15.93 -19.99
CA LYS A 376 5.43 15.35 -21.28
C LYS A 376 4.23 14.96 -22.15
N ILE A 377 3.21 14.36 -21.58
CA ILE A 377 2.07 13.79 -22.30
C ILE A 377 0.91 14.78 -22.30
N SER A 378 0.43 15.13 -23.50
CA SER A 378 -0.65 16.12 -23.67
C SER A 378 -2.03 15.52 -23.42
N SER A 379 -2.25 14.26 -23.80
CA SER A 379 -3.50 13.56 -23.61
C SER A 379 -3.30 12.04 -23.58
N ILE A 380 -4.26 11.37 -22.98
CA ILE A 380 -4.31 9.90 -22.86
C ILE A 380 -5.67 9.39 -23.32
N GLU A 381 -5.69 8.19 -23.90
CA GLU A 381 -6.91 7.50 -24.28
C GLU A 381 -6.85 6.02 -23.91
N SER A 382 -8.01 5.44 -23.59
CA SER A 382 -8.12 4.00 -23.39
C SER A 382 -7.92 3.24 -24.70
N VAL A 383 -7.39 2.01 -24.57
CA VAL A 383 -7.23 1.10 -25.72
C VAL A 383 -8.48 0.26 -25.86
N GLU A 384 -9.02 0.17 -27.08
CA GLU A 384 -10.15 -0.68 -27.39
C GLU A 384 -9.81 -2.16 -27.16
N GLY A 385 -10.77 -2.93 -26.64
CA GLY A 385 -10.58 -4.34 -26.33
C GLY A 385 -9.80 -4.63 -25.05
N PHE A 386 -9.46 -3.62 -24.21
CA PHE A 386 -8.89 -3.88 -22.89
C PHE A 386 -9.91 -4.56 -21.97
N GLU A 387 -9.56 -5.73 -21.46
CA GLU A 387 -10.39 -6.51 -20.55
C GLU A 387 -9.76 -6.48 -19.14
N LEU A 388 -10.38 -5.74 -18.21
CA LEU A 388 -9.88 -5.59 -16.84
C LEU A 388 -9.69 -6.94 -16.13
N GLU A 389 -10.67 -7.84 -16.24
CA GLU A 389 -10.67 -9.16 -15.60
C GLU A 389 -9.40 -9.99 -15.88
N LYS A 390 -8.91 -9.94 -17.11
CA LYS A 390 -7.72 -10.68 -17.55
C LYS A 390 -6.41 -10.08 -17.07
N ASN A 391 -6.46 -8.85 -16.61
CA ASN A 391 -5.28 -8.04 -16.24
C ASN A 391 -5.23 -7.73 -14.75
N LEU A 392 -6.03 -8.43 -13.95
CA LEU A 392 -6.01 -8.40 -12.50
C LEU A 392 -5.35 -9.66 -11.95
N THR A 393 -4.59 -9.51 -10.89
CA THR A 393 -4.03 -10.60 -10.09
C THR A 393 -4.35 -10.40 -8.62
N ALA A 394 -4.58 -11.50 -7.91
CA ALA A 394 -4.82 -11.45 -6.49
C ALA A 394 -3.53 -11.08 -5.73
N SER A 395 -3.65 -10.18 -4.77
CA SER A 395 -2.62 -9.89 -3.78
C SER A 395 -3.20 -10.10 -2.38
N ALA A 396 -2.35 -10.18 -1.37
CA ALA A 396 -2.79 -10.32 0.03
C ALA A 396 -3.71 -9.17 0.51
N THR A 397 -3.76 -8.08 -0.23
CA THR A 397 -4.48 -6.85 0.13
C THR A 397 -5.68 -6.55 -0.76
N GLY A 398 -5.88 -7.32 -1.83
CA GLY A 398 -6.96 -7.13 -2.81
C GLY A 398 -6.53 -7.55 -4.21
N GLN A 399 -7.13 -6.96 -5.25
CA GLN A 399 -6.75 -7.17 -6.64
C GLN A 399 -5.75 -6.11 -7.11
N SER A 400 -4.75 -6.53 -7.86
CA SER A 400 -3.69 -5.69 -8.40
C SER A 400 -3.74 -5.66 -9.92
N LEU A 401 -3.56 -4.47 -10.48
CA LEU A 401 -3.52 -4.29 -11.93
C LEU A 401 -2.11 -4.59 -12.45
N THR A 402 -1.98 -5.61 -13.31
CA THR A 402 -0.70 -6.06 -13.87
C THR A 402 -0.39 -5.46 -15.24
N TYR A 403 -1.43 -5.04 -15.95
CA TYR A 403 -1.33 -4.46 -17.28
C TYR A 403 -2.41 -3.41 -17.49
N LEU A 404 -2.04 -2.21 -17.90
CA LEU A 404 -2.95 -1.12 -18.23
C LEU A 404 -2.46 -0.40 -19.49
N PRO A 405 -2.97 -0.80 -20.66
CA PRO A 405 -2.60 -0.16 -21.91
C PRO A 405 -3.29 1.18 -22.07
N MET A 406 -2.54 2.17 -22.55
CA MET A 406 -3.08 3.47 -22.90
C MET A 406 -2.38 4.03 -24.15
N LYS A 407 -3.13 4.77 -24.95
CA LYS A 407 -2.57 5.61 -25.99
C LYS A 407 -2.11 6.92 -25.36
N VAL A 408 -0.91 7.36 -25.72
CA VAL A 408 -0.32 8.60 -25.21
C VAL A 408 0.05 9.52 -26.37
N TYR A 409 -0.23 10.80 -26.22
CA TYR A 409 0.04 11.81 -27.23
C TYR A 409 0.99 12.88 -26.67
N GLY A 410 2.01 13.23 -27.45
CA GLY A 410 3.00 14.23 -27.06
C GLY A 410 2.47 15.66 -27.14
N ILE A 411 3.22 16.59 -26.56
CA ILE A 411 2.94 18.01 -26.65
C ILE A 411 3.29 18.46 -28.09
N GLN A 412 2.27 18.79 -28.86
CA GLN A 412 2.48 19.42 -30.16
C GLN A 412 3.29 20.71 -29.95
N PRO A 413 4.42 20.92 -30.63
CA PRO A 413 5.10 22.20 -30.59
C PRO A 413 4.09 23.30 -30.97
N LYS A 414 3.95 24.33 -30.12
CA LYS A 414 3.11 25.46 -30.47
C LYS A 414 3.57 25.95 -31.83
N ASN A 415 2.69 25.88 -32.85
CA ASN A 415 2.94 26.52 -34.12
C ASN A 415 3.29 27.98 -33.85
N VAL A 416 4.58 28.31 -33.88
CA VAL A 416 5.04 29.70 -33.92
C VAL A 416 4.49 30.23 -35.23
N ARG A 417 3.33 30.90 -35.17
CA ARG A 417 2.84 31.65 -36.32
C ARG A 417 3.95 32.66 -36.66
N LYS A 418 4.57 32.41 -37.80
CA LYS A 418 5.49 33.34 -38.43
C LYS A 418 4.77 34.65 -38.81
#